data_539a5a9ce5d96bfcd571f9600ac65a26
#
_entry.id   539a5a9ce5d96bfcd571f9600ac65a26
#
_cell.length_a   1.000
_cell.length_b   1.000
_cell.length_c   1.000
_cell.angle_alpha   90.00
_cell.angle_beta   90.00
_cell.angle_gamma   90.00
#
_symmetry.space_group_name_H-M   'P 1'
#
loop_
_entity.id
_entity.type
_entity.pdbx_description
1 polymer ?
#
loop_
_entity_poly.entity_id
_entity_poly.type
_entity_poly.pdbx_seq_one_letter_code
_entity_poly.pdbx_strand_id
1 'polypeptide(L)'
;MKVLLINPPATNTFEEHDEPNHPCMSVAYIAAYLRVKGVQVDVLDCKLERLDFEQTIDRFRKNKYDIAGFTSFTHDVHNVNILCEAFKRIDPNVVTILGGVHVTAVPYDTLAAFPKLD
;
A
#
# COMPACT_ATOMS: atom_id res chain seq x y z
N MET A 1 -8.71 4.22 15.80
CA MET A 1 -7.87 4.40 14.60
C MET A 1 -7.83 3.08 13.83
N LYS A 2 -8.09 3.17 12.55
CA LYS A 2 -8.08 2.01 11.64
C LYS A 2 -7.04 2.21 10.53
N VAL A 3 -6.19 1.22 10.34
CA VAL A 3 -5.07 1.26 9.40
C VAL A 3 -5.27 0.23 8.30
N LEU A 4 -5.02 0.62 7.05
CA LEU A 4 -4.89 -0.30 5.92
C LEU A 4 -3.43 -0.39 5.52
N LEU A 5 -2.86 -1.59 5.52
CA LEU A 5 -1.51 -1.84 5.02
C LEU A 5 -1.58 -2.54 3.67
N ILE A 6 -0.82 -2.04 2.70
CA ILE A 6 -0.98 -2.40 1.29
C ILE A 6 0.37 -2.78 0.68
N ASN A 7 0.42 -3.96 0.08
CA ASN A 7 1.39 -4.30 -0.95
C ASN A 7 0.71 -4.02 -2.30
N PRO A 8 1.18 -3.01 -3.08
CA PRO A 8 0.44 -2.50 -4.23
C PRO A 8 0.29 -3.54 -5.36
N PRO A 9 -0.66 -3.33 -6.29
CA PRO A 9 -0.78 -4.16 -7.48
C PRO A 9 0.51 -4.19 -8.29
N ALA A 10 0.73 -5.27 -9.01
CA ALA A 10 1.87 -5.41 -9.92
C ALA A 10 1.74 -4.44 -11.11
N THR A 11 2.88 -3.96 -11.60
CA THR A 11 2.93 -3.03 -12.74
C THR A 11 2.62 -3.71 -14.06
N ASN A 12 3.03 -4.97 -14.17
CA ASN A 12 2.79 -5.79 -15.37
C ASN A 12 2.18 -7.11 -14.96
N THR A 13 1.54 -7.76 -15.92
CA THR A 13 1.23 -9.17 -15.79
C THR A 13 2.52 -9.93 -15.50
N PHE A 14 2.64 -10.45 -14.29
CA PHE A 14 3.64 -11.47 -14.04
C PHE A 14 3.42 -12.59 -15.06
N GLU A 15 4.47 -13.05 -15.72
CA GLU A 15 4.43 -14.36 -16.32
C GLU A 15 4.09 -15.37 -15.22
N GLU A 16 3.38 -16.43 -15.52
CA GLU A 16 2.85 -17.40 -14.53
C GLU A 16 3.88 -17.89 -13.51
N HIS A 17 5.19 -17.71 -13.81
CA HIS A 17 6.30 -18.15 -12.98
C HIS A 17 6.79 -17.13 -11.95
N ASP A 18 6.36 -15.87 -12.06
CA ASP A 18 6.83 -14.77 -11.21
C ASP A 18 5.77 -14.34 -10.17
N GLU A 19 4.67 -15.05 -10.09
CA GLU A 19 3.62 -14.75 -9.12
C GLU A 19 4.07 -15.08 -7.70
N PRO A 20 3.90 -14.15 -6.75
CA PRO A 20 4.21 -14.45 -5.37
C PRO A 20 3.30 -15.57 -4.86
N ASN A 21 3.91 -16.57 -4.26
CA ASN A 21 3.23 -17.70 -3.64
C ASN A 21 3.23 -17.62 -2.11
N HIS A 22 3.63 -16.47 -1.57
CA HIS A 22 3.68 -16.21 -0.14
C HIS A 22 3.26 -14.76 0.14
N PRO A 23 2.76 -14.49 1.36
CA PRO A 23 2.40 -13.13 1.77
C PRO A 23 3.61 -12.20 1.80
N CYS A 24 3.34 -10.91 1.63
CA CYS A 24 4.34 -9.87 1.86
C CYS A 24 4.67 -9.80 3.36
N MET A 25 5.81 -10.37 3.75
CA MET A 25 6.17 -10.56 5.15
C MET A 25 6.40 -9.26 5.90
N SER A 26 6.95 -8.23 5.26
CA SER A 26 7.15 -6.92 5.89
C SER A 26 5.83 -6.31 6.34
N VAL A 27 4.82 -6.33 5.48
CA VAL A 27 3.46 -5.87 5.80
C VAL A 27 2.82 -6.74 6.88
N ALA A 28 2.98 -8.06 6.80
CA ALA A 28 2.43 -8.99 7.79
C ALA A 28 3.01 -8.77 9.19
N TYR A 29 4.32 -8.54 9.32
CA TYR A 29 4.98 -8.24 10.58
C TYR A 29 4.49 -6.93 11.20
N ILE A 30 4.38 -5.87 10.41
CA ILE A 30 3.88 -4.57 10.88
C ILE A 30 2.42 -4.72 11.35
N ALA A 31 1.59 -5.41 10.57
CA ALA A 31 0.20 -5.66 10.92
C ALA A 31 0.07 -6.42 12.25
N ALA A 32 0.85 -7.47 12.42
CA ALA A 32 0.85 -8.27 13.66
C ALA A 32 1.25 -7.40 14.88
N TYR A 33 2.31 -6.62 14.75
CA TYR A 33 2.76 -5.73 15.81
C TYR A 33 1.70 -4.69 16.20
N LEU A 34 1.10 -4.03 15.21
CA LEU A 34 0.06 -3.03 15.44
C LEU A 34 -1.17 -3.63 16.13
N ARG A 35 -1.58 -4.84 15.75
CA ARG A 35 -2.70 -5.56 16.37
C ARG A 35 -2.42 -5.87 17.83
N VAL A 36 -1.20 -6.29 18.18
CA VAL A 36 -0.80 -6.49 19.58
C VAL A 36 -0.88 -5.21 20.38
N LYS A 37 -0.67 -4.04 19.75
CA LYS A 37 -0.82 -2.72 20.38
C LYS A 37 -2.27 -2.21 20.40
N GLY A 38 -3.24 -3.01 19.99
CA GLY A 38 -4.66 -2.65 20.00
C GLY A 38 -5.12 -1.79 18.81
N VAL A 39 -4.30 -1.65 17.77
CA VAL A 39 -4.68 -0.94 16.56
C VAL A 39 -5.47 -1.86 15.63
N GLN A 40 -6.57 -1.36 15.09
CA GLN A 40 -7.31 -2.08 14.05
C GLN A 40 -6.55 -2.01 12.73
N VAL A 41 -6.15 -3.17 12.18
CA VAL A 41 -5.36 -3.24 10.95
C VAL A 41 -5.95 -4.25 10.00
N ASP A 42 -6.24 -3.77 8.79
CA ASP A 42 -6.52 -4.60 7.63
C ASP A 42 -5.26 -4.67 6.74
N VAL A 43 -5.06 -5.78 6.07
CA VAL A 43 -3.97 -6.00 5.14
C VAL A 43 -4.52 -6.30 3.77
N LEU A 44 -3.95 -5.68 2.75
CA LEU A 44 -4.29 -5.89 1.36
C LEU A 44 -3.02 -6.20 0.58
N ASP A 45 -2.74 -7.48 0.40
CA ASP A 45 -1.62 -7.95 -0.43
C ASP A 45 -2.10 -8.12 -1.87
N CYS A 46 -2.07 -7.01 -2.63
CA CYS A 46 -2.64 -6.99 -3.96
C CYS A 46 -1.92 -7.92 -4.94
N LYS A 47 -0.63 -8.15 -4.75
CA LYS A 47 0.12 -9.09 -5.60
C LYS A 47 -0.30 -10.53 -5.33
N LEU A 48 -0.38 -10.92 -4.06
CA LEU A 48 -0.77 -12.27 -3.67
C LEU A 48 -2.24 -12.57 -4.04
N GLU A 49 -3.12 -11.59 -3.80
CA GLU A 49 -4.56 -11.71 -4.09
C GLU A 49 -4.91 -11.41 -5.54
N ARG A 50 -3.94 -11.02 -6.37
CA ARG A 50 -4.11 -10.68 -7.79
C ARG A 50 -5.14 -9.56 -8.00
N LEU A 51 -5.12 -8.56 -7.16
CA LEU A 51 -6.00 -7.41 -7.26
C LEU A 51 -5.42 -6.38 -8.23
N ASP A 52 -6.28 -5.82 -9.06
CA ASP A 52 -5.97 -4.65 -9.87
C ASP A 52 -6.21 -3.34 -9.08
N PHE A 53 -5.96 -2.21 -9.72
CA PHE A 53 -6.15 -0.90 -9.10
C PHE A 53 -7.61 -0.64 -8.70
N GLU A 54 -8.54 -0.97 -9.57
CA GLU A 54 -9.97 -0.74 -9.35
C GLU A 54 -10.48 -1.56 -8.17
N GLN A 55 -10.13 -2.84 -8.10
CA GLN A 55 -10.46 -3.71 -6.97
C GLN A 55 -9.84 -3.23 -5.66
N THR A 56 -8.60 -2.74 -5.70
CA THR A 56 -7.91 -2.16 -4.55
C THR A 56 -8.61 -0.90 -4.05
N ILE A 57 -8.96 -0.01 -4.95
CA ILE A 57 -9.69 1.23 -4.65
C ILE A 57 -11.07 0.92 -4.07
N ASP A 58 -11.77 -0.07 -4.61
CA ASP A 58 -13.08 -0.50 -4.09
C ASP A 58 -12.99 -1.07 -2.67
N ARG A 59 -11.94 -1.82 -2.36
CA ARG A 59 -11.68 -2.29 -0.98
C ARG A 59 -11.48 -1.12 -0.01
N PHE A 60 -10.74 -0.11 -0.42
CA PHE A 60 -10.58 1.11 0.37
C PHE A 60 -11.91 1.85 0.56
N ARG A 61 -12.69 2.02 -0.52
CA ARG A 61 -13.96 2.75 -0.51
C ARG A 61 -15.02 2.13 0.40
N LYS A 62 -15.03 0.80 0.52
CA LYS A 62 -16.01 0.07 1.36
C LYS A 62 -15.78 0.20 2.86
N ASN A 63 -14.62 0.71 3.26
CA ASN A 63 -14.25 0.87 4.65
C ASN A 63 -13.73 2.30 4.88
N LYS A 64 -13.78 2.73 6.13
CA LYS A 64 -13.15 3.98 6.53
C LYS A 64 -11.80 3.69 7.20
N TYR A 65 -10.74 4.29 6.69
CA TYR A 65 -9.39 4.17 7.24
C TYR A 65 -8.84 5.54 7.58
N ASP A 66 -8.12 5.63 8.69
CA ASP A 66 -7.41 6.85 9.08
C ASP A 66 -6.03 6.93 8.42
N ILE A 67 -5.41 5.76 8.21
CA ILE A 67 -4.08 5.64 7.62
C ILE A 67 -4.10 4.57 6.53
N ALA A 68 -3.48 4.87 5.39
CA ALA A 68 -3.13 3.93 4.33
C ALA A 68 -1.60 3.84 4.23
N GLY A 69 -1.04 2.72 4.64
CA GLY A 69 0.40 2.46 4.61
C GLY A 69 0.77 1.52 3.46
N PHE A 70 1.76 1.91 2.68
CA PHE A 70 2.22 1.17 1.51
C PHE A 70 3.64 0.68 1.69
N THR A 71 3.97 -0.41 1.02
CA THR A 71 5.35 -0.83 0.74
C THR A 71 5.57 -0.84 -0.76
N SER A 72 6.80 -0.58 -1.21
CA SER A 72 7.12 -0.71 -2.63
C SER A 72 8.59 -0.99 -2.88
N PHE A 73 8.85 -1.61 -4.02
CA PHE A 73 10.14 -1.59 -4.70
C PHE A 73 10.16 -0.43 -5.70
N THR A 74 11.34 -0.14 -6.26
CA THR A 74 11.49 0.95 -7.23
C THR A 74 10.62 0.76 -8.48
N HIS A 75 10.46 -0.48 -8.94
CA HIS A 75 9.67 -0.78 -10.15
C HIS A 75 8.16 -0.59 -9.98
N ASP A 76 7.65 -0.57 -8.75
CA ASP A 76 6.22 -0.45 -8.48
C ASP A 76 5.83 0.79 -7.64
N VAL A 77 6.78 1.66 -7.31
CA VAL A 77 6.50 2.86 -6.51
C VAL A 77 5.49 3.80 -7.18
N HIS A 78 5.46 3.83 -8.50
CA HIS A 78 4.48 4.63 -9.25
C HIS A 78 3.04 4.17 -8.98
N ASN A 79 2.84 2.88 -8.76
CA ASN A 79 1.54 2.32 -8.41
C ASN A 79 1.04 2.83 -7.05
N VAL A 80 1.96 3.06 -6.11
CA VAL A 80 1.62 3.72 -4.83
C VAL A 80 1.10 5.12 -5.07
N ASN A 81 1.73 5.91 -5.94
CA ASN A 81 1.27 7.26 -6.26
C ASN A 81 -0.17 7.26 -6.82
N ILE A 82 -0.47 6.34 -7.74
CA ILE A 82 -1.82 6.19 -8.31
C ILE A 82 -2.85 5.91 -7.20
N LEU A 83 -2.53 5.01 -6.28
CA LEU A 83 -3.42 4.67 -5.17
C LEU A 83 -3.57 5.84 -4.17
N CYS A 84 -2.48 6.53 -3.83
CA CYS A 84 -2.54 7.70 -2.96
C CYS A 84 -3.46 8.78 -3.52
N GLU A 85 -3.34 9.09 -4.81
CA GLU A 85 -4.23 10.05 -5.48
C GLU A 85 -5.69 9.59 -5.43
N ALA A 86 -5.97 8.33 -5.71
CA ALA A 86 -7.33 7.78 -5.66
C ALA A 86 -7.91 7.81 -4.24
N PHE A 87 -7.12 7.42 -3.24
CA PHE A 87 -7.57 7.40 -1.85
C PHE A 87 -7.85 8.80 -1.31
N LYS A 88 -6.99 9.78 -1.62
CA LYS A 88 -7.20 11.18 -1.24
C LYS A 88 -8.42 11.81 -1.92
N ARG A 89 -8.83 11.34 -3.11
CA ARG A 89 -10.10 11.76 -3.73
C ARG A 89 -11.32 11.20 -3.02
N ILE A 90 -11.20 9.99 -2.47
CA ILE A 90 -12.30 9.34 -1.72
C ILE A 90 -12.40 9.91 -0.31
N ASP A 91 -11.28 10.03 0.38
CA ASP A 91 -11.18 10.64 1.71
C ASP A 91 -9.95 11.56 1.77
N PRO A 92 -10.13 12.88 1.68
CA PRO A 92 -9.01 13.83 1.76
C PRO A 92 -8.24 13.80 3.08
N ASN A 93 -8.84 13.25 4.14
CA ASN A 93 -8.24 13.23 5.48
C ASN A 93 -7.42 11.95 5.74
N VAL A 94 -7.48 10.94 4.87
CA VAL A 94 -6.64 9.76 5.05
C VAL A 94 -5.17 10.13 5.01
N VAL A 95 -4.40 9.66 5.99
CA VAL A 95 -2.94 9.82 6.00
C VAL A 95 -2.32 8.72 5.15
N THR A 96 -1.46 9.08 4.21
CA THR A 96 -0.80 8.15 3.29
C THR A 96 0.68 8.05 3.60
N ILE A 97 1.16 6.84 3.89
CA ILE A 97 2.53 6.57 4.33
C ILE A 97 3.17 5.54 3.39
N LEU A 98 4.40 5.79 3.00
CA LEU A 98 5.19 4.83 2.22
C LEU A 98 6.41 4.37 3.01
N GLY A 99 6.56 3.06 3.10
CA GLY A 99 7.75 2.38 3.56
C GLY A 99 8.37 1.50 2.47
N GLY A 100 9.38 0.73 2.84
CA GLY A 100 10.03 -0.22 1.94
C GLY A 100 11.34 0.30 1.38
N VAL A 101 11.94 -0.51 0.52
CA VAL A 101 13.34 -0.30 0.07
C VAL A 101 13.51 0.95 -0.80
N HIS A 102 12.51 1.28 -1.62
CA HIS A 102 12.60 2.45 -2.50
C HIS A 102 12.71 3.75 -1.68
N VAL A 103 11.76 4.01 -0.83
CA VAL A 103 11.71 5.25 -0.04
C VAL A 103 12.84 5.31 1.00
N THR A 104 13.30 4.16 1.48
CA THR A 104 14.47 4.11 2.36
C THR A 104 15.73 4.60 1.64
N ALA A 105 15.87 4.30 0.35
CA ALA A 105 17.02 4.74 -0.44
C ALA A 105 16.92 6.23 -0.87
N VAL A 106 15.74 6.70 -1.25
CA VAL A 106 15.52 8.03 -1.83
C VAL A 106 14.28 8.74 -1.23
N PRO A 107 14.29 9.00 0.09
CA PRO A 107 13.09 9.53 0.77
C PRO A 107 12.68 10.91 0.29
N TYR A 108 13.62 11.82 0.13
CA TYR A 108 13.33 13.21 -0.25
C TYR A 108 12.85 13.32 -1.70
N ASP A 109 13.47 12.59 -2.61
CA ASP A 109 13.07 12.57 -4.02
C ASP A 109 11.68 11.96 -4.18
N THR A 110 11.36 10.93 -3.40
CA THR A 110 10.05 10.29 -3.40
C THR A 110 8.96 11.25 -2.92
N LEU A 111 9.17 11.94 -1.81
CA LEU A 111 8.21 12.93 -1.29
C LEU A 111 8.02 14.10 -2.27
N ALA A 112 9.09 14.54 -2.91
CA ALA A 112 9.01 15.61 -3.91
C ALA A 112 8.23 15.17 -5.16
N ALA A 113 8.37 13.91 -5.58
CA ALA A 113 7.71 13.38 -6.77
C ALA A 113 6.23 13.01 -6.53
N PHE A 114 5.86 12.67 -5.28
CA PHE A 114 4.52 12.17 -4.94
C PHE A 114 3.81 13.07 -3.93
N PRO A 115 3.15 14.16 -4.41
CA PRO A 115 2.58 15.18 -3.53
C PRO A 115 1.40 14.71 -2.67
N LYS A 116 0.89 13.50 -2.88
CA LYS A 116 -0.19 12.90 -2.08
C LYS A 116 0.31 11.94 -1.00
N LEU A 117 1.62 11.78 -0.85
CA LEU A 117 2.23 11.18 0.34
C LEU A 117 2.35 12.22 1.45
N ASP A 118 2.06 11.77 2.69
CA ASP A 118 2.16 12.61 3.90
C ASP A 118 3.46 12.41 4.69
#